data_633fb119143e9782768fd4ea670b861b
#
_entry.id   633fb119143e9782768fd4ea670b861b
#
_cell.length_a   1.000
_cell.length_b   1.000
_cell.length_c   1.000
_cell.angle_alpha   90.00
_cell.angle_beta   90.00
_cell.angle_gamma   90.00
#
_symmetry.space_group_name_H-M   'P 1'
#
loop_
_entity.id
_entity.type
_entity.pdbx_description
1 polymer ?
#
loop_
_entity_poly.entity_id
_entity_poly.type
_entity_poly.pdbx_seq_one_letter_code
_entity_poly.pdbx_strand_id
1 'polypeptide(L)' 'MKVFKRRKTVTHIKSGRKYTIFNKCMLKINDSWEQGIIYEGIDKNTGKSTLFVRTIDDFDNAFE' A
#
# COMPACT_ATOMS: atom_id res chain seq x y z
N MET A 1 -24.87 -3.39 -7.33
CA MET A 1 -24.23 -3.32 -7.00
C MET A 1 -23.56 -3.12 -6.74
N LYS A 2 -23.29 -2.86 -6.69
CA LYS A 2 -22.40 -2.43 -6.40
C LYS A 2 -21.63 -2.65 -6.22
N VAL A 3 -21.88 -2.50 -6.19
CA VAL A 3 -20.96 -2.53 -5.90
C VAL A 3 -19.65 -2.51 -5.99
N PHE A 4 -19.19 -1.68 -6.14
CA PHE A 4 -17.79 -1.71 -6.17
C PHE A 4 -17.18 -1.15 -4.94
N LYS A 5 -15.92 -1.46 -4.70
CA LYS A 5 -15.31 -0.99 -3.50
C LYS A 5 -14.62 0.31 -3.70
N ARG A 6 -14.78 1.21 -2.77
CA ARG A 6 -14.02 2.40 -2.76
C ARG A 6 -12.62 2.09 -2.31
N ARG A 7 -11.65 2.73 -2.93
CA ARG A 7 -10.29 2.61 -2.49
C ARG A 7 -10.11 3.43 -1.23
N LYS A 8 -9.41 2.86 -0.27
CA LYS A 8 -9.22 3.50 1.00
C LYS A 8 -7.94 4.32 1.00
N THR A 9 -8.01 5.54 1.53
CA THR A 9 -6.85 6.40 1.68
C THR A 9 -6.24 6.22 3.05
N VAL A 10 -4.92 6.10 3.09
CA VAL A 10 -4.18 5.94 4.34
C VAL A 10 -3.08 6.99 4.39
N THR A 11 -2.54 7.23 5.59
CA THR A 11 -1.51 8.23 5.79
C THR A 11 -0.24 7.56 6.31
N HIS A 12 0.87 7.84 5.63
CA HIS A 12 2.18 7.38 6.09
C HIS A 12 2.57 8.18 7.33
N ILE A 13 2.79 7.49 8.43
CA ILE A 13 2.96 8.15 9.73
C ILE A 13 4.15 9.10 9.73
N LYS A 14 5.29 8.64 9.26
CA LYS A 14 6.50 9.44 9.32
C LYS A 14 6.49 10.66 8.42
N SER A 15 5.95 10.52 7.22
CA SER A 15 6.01 11.60 6.24
C SER A 15 4.73 12.41 6.15
N GLY A 16 3.64 11.90 6.67
CA GLY A 16 2.34 12.55 6.53
C GLY A 16 1.75 12.47 5.14
N ARG A 17 2.38 11.73 4.24
CA ARG A 17 1.89 11.62 2.88
C ARG A 17 0.72 10.66 2.80
N LYS A 18 -0.17 10.94 1.87
CA LYS A 18 -1.35 10.12 1.68
C LYS A 18 -1.16 9.16 0.53
N TYR A 19 -1.67 7.95 0.71
CA TYR A 19 -1.60 6.90 -0.27
C TYR A 19 -2.96 6.23 -0.38
N THR A 20 -3.18 5.54 -1.48
CA THR A 20 -4.44 4.85 -1.70
C THR A 20 -4.18 3.35 -1.78
N ILE A 21 -4.93 2.58 -1.00
CA ILE A 21 -4.82 1.13 -1.06
C ILE A 21 -5.39 0.67 -2.40
N PHE A 22 -4.61 -0.10 -3.14
CA PHE A 22 -5.01 -0.59 -4.43
C PHE A 22 -5.57 -2.00 -4.35
N ASN A 23 -4.85 -2.90 -3.69
CA ASN A 23 -5.28 -4.30 -3.59
C ASN A 23 -4.42 -5.03 -2.57
N LYS A 24 -4.79 -6.28 -2.32
CA LYS A 24 -3.99 -7.17 -1.50
C LYS A 24 -3.20 -8.08 -2.42
N CYS A 25 -2.15 -8.68 -1.89
CA CYS A 25 -1.33 -9.59 -2.67
C CYS A 25 -0.63 -10.57 -1.77
N MET A 26 0.05 -11.54 -2.37
CA MET A 26 0.93 -12.45 -1.66
C MET A 26 2.35 -12.16 -2.10
N LEU A 27 3.25 -12.09 -1.15
CA LEU A 27 4.67 -11.87 -1.40
C LEU A 27 5.46 -13.07 -0.92
N LYS A 28 6.45 -13.45 -1.69
CA LYS A 28 7.34 -14.51 -1.25
C LYS A 28 8.60 -13.87 -0.68
N ILE A 29 8.80 -14.05 0.63
CA ILE A 29 9.93 -13.48 1.33
C ILE A 29 10.64 -14.59 2.06
N ASN A 30 11.93 -14.80 1.76
CA ASN A 30 12.73 -15.84 2.40
C ASN A 30 12.05 -17.20 2.35
N ASP A 31 11.53 -17.54 1.17
CA ASP A 31 10.87 -18.83 0.93
C ASP A 31 9.52 -19.00 1.64
N SER A 32 9.00 -17.94 2.21
CA SER A 32 7.68 -17.97 2.83
C SER A 32 6.75 -17.01 2.13
N TRP A 33 5.47 -17.40 2.01
CA TRP A 33 4.46 -16.52 1.45
C TRP A 33 3.87 -15.66 2.57
N GLU A 34 3.84 -14.35 2.34
CA GLU A 34 3.30 -13.40 3.28
C GLU A 34 2.21 -12.59 2.61
N GLN A 35 1.22 -12.19 3.37
CA GLN A 35 0.20 -11.30 2.82
C GLN A 35 0.75 -9.89 2.75
N GLY A 36 0.41 -9.19 1.68
CA GLY A 36 0.87 -7.84 1.47
C GLY A 36 -0.23 -6.92 1.00
N ILE A 37 0.10 -5.64 1.00
CA ILE A 37 -0.80 -4.58 0.54
C ILE A 37 -0.12 -3.86 -0.61
N ILE A 38 -0.84 -3.70 -1.71
CA ILE A 38 -0.40 -2.88 -2.83
C ILE A 38 -1.06 -1.52 -2.66
N TYR A 39 -0.26 -0.48 -2.64
CA TYR A 39 -0.81 0.87 -2.49
C TYR A 39 -0.16 1.81 -3.49
N GLU A 40 -0.85 2.89 -3.77
CA GLU A 40 -0.45 3.83 -4.80
C GLU A 40 -0.14 5.18 -4.18
N GLY A 41 0.93 5.79 -4.66
CA GLY A 41 1.30 7.12 -4.22
C GLY A 41 2.08 7.83 -5.31
N ILE A 42 2.50 9.03 -5.03
CA ILE A 42 3.29 9.82 -5.98
C ILE A 42 4.75 9.66 -5.62
N ASP A 43 5.53 9.23 -6.59
CA ASP A 43 6.98 9.14 -6.42
C ASP A 43 7.53 10.56 -6.39
N LYS A 44 8.18 10.92 -5.30
CA LYS A 44 8.65 12.29 -5.16
C LYS A 44 9.79 12.65 -6.10
N ASN A 45 10.48 11.65 -6.63
CA ASN A 45 11.58 11.91 -7.55
C ASN A 45 11.10 12.16 -8.96
N THR A 46 10.02 11.52 -9.37
CA THR A 46 9.52 11.65 -10.74
C THR A 46 8.20 12.37 -10.84
N GLY A 47 7.48 12.52 -9.73
CA GLY A 47 6.16 13.11 -9.73
C GLY A 47 5.08 12.21 -10.33
N LYS A 48 5.41 10.95 -10.57
CA LYS A 48 4.47 10.04 -11.21
C LYS A 48 3.81 9.12 -10.19
N SER A 49 2.61 8.69 -10.52
CA SER A 49 1.90 7.71 -9.73
C SER A 49 2.64 6.38 -9.79
N THR A 50 2.85 5.76 -8.65
CA THR A 50 3.65 4.55 -8.53
C THR A 50 2.98 3.60 -7.57
N LEU A 51 3.05 2.31 -7.87
CA LEU A 51 2.54 1.28 -6.98
C LEU A 51 3.68 0.80 -6.08
N PHE A 52 3.34 0.64 -4.82
CA PHE A 52 4.28 0.13 -3.81
C PHE A 52 3.65 -1.09 -3.14
N VAL A 53 4.49 -1.91 -2.54
CA VAL A 53 4.05 -3.11 -1.84
C VAL A 53 4.75 -3.20 -0.50
N ARG A 54 3.99 -3.55 0.54
CA ARG A 54 4.54 -3.86 1.85
C ARG A 54 3.83 -5.07 2.40
N THR A 55 4.49 -5.81 3.29
CA THR A 55 3.77 -6.85 4.03
C THR A 55 2.71 -6.18 4.91
N ILE A 56 1.69 -6.94 5.30
CA ILE A 56 0.65 -6.39 6.16
C ILE A 56 1.23 -5.87 7.46
N ASP A 57 2.15 -6.62 8.08
CA ASP A 57 2.76 -6.18 9.33
C ASP A 57 3.50 -4.86 9.17
N ASP A 58 4.28 -4.75 8.11
CA ASP A 58 5.03 -3.54 7.84
C ASP A 58 4.09 -2.37 7.52
N PHE A 59 3.04 -2.66 6.78
CA PHE A 59 2.05 -1.65 6.42
C PHE A 59 1.35 -1.10 7.66
N ASP A 60 0.93 -2.01 8.55
CA ASP A 60 0.23 -1.58 9.77
C ASP A 60 1.10 -0.71 10.65
N ASN A 61 2.41 -0.93 10.63
CA ASN A 61 3.33 -0.13 11.43
C ASN A 61 3.63 1.23 10.80
N ALA A 62 3.49 1.35 9.50
CA ALA A 62 3.89 2.55 8.77
C ALA A 62 2.74 3.49 8.44
N PHE A 63 1.51 3.00 8.46
CA PHE A 63 0.35 3.78 8.04
C PHE A 63 -0.76 3.77 9.07
N GLU A 64 -1.61 4.75 8.97
CA GLU A 64 -2.81 4.81 9.81
C GLU A 64 -4.02 5.30 9.01
#